data_1f9f46589f7e626f7447801543b992a4
#
_entry.id   1f9f46589f7e626f7447801543b992a4
#
_cell.length_a   1.000
_cell.length_b   1.000
_cell.length_c   1.000
_cell.angle_alpha   90.00
_cell.angle_beta   90.00
_cell.angle_gamma   90.00
#
_symmetry.space_group_name_H-M   'P 1'
#
loop_
_entity.id
_entity.type
_entity.pdbx_description
1 polymer ?
#
loop_
_entity_poly.entity_id
_entity_poly.type
_entity_poly.pdbx_seq_one_letter_code
_entity_poly.pdbx_strand_id
1 'polypeptide(L)'
;FSIPGHSFKRIQQKREQQLMNKNMAFFEERLNKLKSEYKTLVNRENEIIEPGNGIFNRYKYPVLTAKHTPLFWQYDLNPATNPYLMQRFGINAVFNAGAIKFNDKYIVIARVEGNDRKSFFAVAESDNGIDNFRFWDNPVTMPETGNPDTNVYDIRLTKHEDGWIYGVFCSERKDLSKPDDTTAAI
;
A
#
# COMPACT_ATOMS: atom_id res chain seq x y z
N PHE A 1 -52.23 3.47 35.36
CA PHE A 1 -51.87 2.97 33.98
C PHE A 1 -50.38 2.68 33.93
N SER A 2 -49.98 1.41 34.12
CA SER A 2 -48.61 0.98 33.93
C SER A 2 -48.42 0.62 32.48
N ILE A 3 -47.66 1.42 31.76
CA ILE A 3 -47.21 1.08 30.42
C ILE A 3 -46.12 0.02 30.53
N PRO A 4 -46.20 -1.14 29.89
CA PRO A 4 -45.24 -2.21 30.08
C PRO A 4 -43.86 -1.80 29.49
N GLY A 5 -42.94 -1.40 30.31
CA GLY A 5 -41.55 -1.05 29.94
C GLY A 5 -40.80 -2.17 29.17
N HIS A 6 -41.27 -3.39 29.20
CA HIS A 6 -40.73 -4.51 28.42
C HIS A 6 -40.99 -4.44 26.93
N SER A 7 -42.08 -3.82 26.48
CA SER A 7 -42.38 -3.69 25.04
C SER A 7 -41.45 -2.70 24.35
N PHE A 8 -41.17 -1.57 24.99
CA PHE A 8 -40.29 -0.55 24.43
C PHE A 8 -38.85 -1.04 24.27
N LYS A 9 -38.29 -1.70 25.30
CA LYS A 9 -36.92 -2.27 25.25
C LYS A 9 -36.82 -3.30 24.10
N ARG A 10 -37.82 -4.14 23.90
CA ARG A 10 -37.83 -5.15 22.83
C ARG A 10 -37.89 -4.56 21.43
N ILE A 11 -38.63 -3.45 21.26
CA ILE A 11 -38.69 -2.72 19.99
C ILE A 11 -37.37 -2.03 19.68
N GLN A 12 -36.75 -1.41 20.68
CA GLN A 12 -35.46 -0.75 20.55
C GLN A 12 -34.36 -1.78 20.19
N GLN A 13 -34.27 -2.90 20.86
CA GLN A 13 -33.34 -3.97 20.54
C GLN A 13 -33.50 -4.51 19.12
N LYS A 14 -34.77 -4.69 18.65
CA LYS A 14 -35.03 -5.10 17.26
C LYS A 14 -34.52 -4.06 16.24
N ARG A 15 -34.73 -2.78 16.51
CA ARG A 15 -34.24 -1.69 15.63
C ARG A 15 -32.71 -1.63 15.59
N GLU A 16 -32.06 -1.75 16.73
CA GLU A 16 -30.60 -1.78 16.84
C GLU A 16 -30.02 -2.99 16.08
N GLN A 17 -30.62 -4.16 16.24
CA GLN A 17 -30.21 -5.36 15.51
C GLN A 17 -30.42 -5.22 13.99
N GLN A 18 -31.52 -4.63 13.56
CA GLN A 18 -31.77 -4.37 12.12
C GLN A 18 -30.76 -3.37 11.55
N LEU A 19 -30.42 -2.31 12.29
CA LEU A 19 -29.42 -1.34 11.88
C LEU A 19 -28.02 -1.97 11.79
N MET A 20 -27.68 -2.78 12.78
CA MET A 20 -26.41 -3.51 12.79
C MET A 20 -26.28 -4.47 11.59
N ASN A 21 -27.33 -5.22 11.30
CA ASN A 21 -27.37 -6.13 10.14
C ASN A 21 -27.25 -5.36 8.81
N LYS A 22 -27.90 -4.19 8.70
CA LYS A 22 -27.79 -3.34 7.52
C LYS A 22 -26.39 -2.77 7.33
N ASN A 23 -25.76 -2.33 8.42
CA ASN A 23 -24.39 -1.80 8.37
C ASN A 23 -23.39 -2.92 8.01
N MET A 24 -23.58 -4.12 8.53
CA MET A 24 -22.76 -5.27 8.18
C MET A 24 -22.89 -5.65 6.69
N ALA A 25 -24.10 -5.71 6.16
CA ALA A 25 -24.32 -5.98 4.74
C ALA A 25 -23.66 -4.91 3.84
N PHE A 26 -23.76 -3.64 4.23
CA PHE A 26 -23.08 -2.54 3.52
C PHE A 26 -21.56 -2.65 3.57
N PHE A 27 -21.00 -3.00 4.73
CA PHE A 27 -19.57 -3.22 4.87
C PHE A 27 -19.09 -4.36 3.97
N GLU A 28 -19.78 -5.51 4.00
CA GLU A 28 -19.42 -6.68 3.19
C GLU A 28 -19.51 -6.39 1.68
N GLU A 29 -20.54 -5.70 1.23
CA GLU A 29 -20.67 -5.29 -0.17
C GLU A 29 -19.49 -4.43 -0.63
N ARG A 30 -19.13 -3.41 0.15
CA ARG A 30 -17.98 -2.55 -0.14
C ARG A 30 -16.67 -3.31 -0.12
N LEU A 31 -16.45 -4.17 0.88
CA LEU A 31 -15.24 -4.98 0.99
C LEU A 31 -15.09 -5.94 -0.19
N ASN A 32 -16.18 -6.61 -0.57
CA ASN A 32 -16.18 -7.53 -1.72
C ASN A 32 -15.88 -6.79 -3.03
N LYS A 33 -16.43 -5.59 -3.21
CA LYS A 33 -16.12 -4.73 -4.35
C LYS A 33 -14.62 -4.37 -4.39
N LEU A 34 -14.08 -3.86 -3.28
CA LEU A 34 -12.65 -3.52 -3.17
C LEU A 34 -11.76 -4.72 -3.45
N LYS A 35 -12.06 -5.88 -2.87
CA LYS A 35 -11.29 -7.11 -3.12
C LYS A 35 -11.36 -7.55 -4.58
N SER A 36 -12.52 -7.44 -5.21
CA SER A 36 -12.70 -7.78 -6.63
C SER A 36 -11.91 -6.84 -7.54
N GLU A 37 -11.99 -5.53 -7.31
CA GLU A 37 -11.24 -4.52 -8.06
C GLU A 37 -9.72 -4.71 -7.88
N TYR A 38 -9.26 -4.94 -6.66
CA TYR A 38 -7.87 -5.24 -6.36
C TYR A 38 -7.40 -6.51 -7.07
N LYS A 39 -8.16 -7.60 -6.97
CA LYS A 39 -7.84 -8.87 -7.64
C LYS A 39 -7.75 -8.70 -9.16
N THR A 40 -8.67 -7.97 -9.77
CA THR A 40 -8.64 -7.66 -11.21
C THR A 40 -7.39 -6.87 -11.59
N LEU A 41 -7.05 -5.86 -10.80
CA LEU A 41 -5.91 -4.99 -11.05
C LEU A 41 -4.58 -5.77 -10.99
N VAL A 42 -4.38 -6.52 -9.90
CA VAL A 42 -3.10 -7.20 -9.66
C VAL A 42 -2.89 -8.46 -10.53
N ASN A 43 -3.96 -8.98 -11.16
CA ASN A 43 -3.90 -10.09 -12.12
C ASN A 43 -4.01 -9.62 -13.58
N ARG A 44 -3.99 -8.31 -13.81
CA ARG A 44 -4.12 -7.78 -15.17
C ARG A 44 -2.84 -8.06 -15.96
N GLU A 45 -2.97 -8.81 -17.03
CA GLU A 45 -1.89 -9.01 -17.98
C GLU A 45 -1.50 -7.70 -18.66
N ASN A 46 -0.20 -7.57 -18.94
CA ASN A 46 0.33 -6.41 -19.63
C ASN A 46 0.63 -6.77 -21.08
N GLU A 47 0.38 -5.84 -21.97
CA GLU A 47 0.57 -6.00 -23.41
C GLU A 47 1.55 -4.98 -23.96
N ILE A 48 2.31 -5.37 -24.98
CA ILE A 48 3.20 -4.48 -25.71
C ILE A 48 2.35 -3.60 -26.59
N ILE A 49 2.44 -2.28 -26.41
CA ILE A 49 1.75 -1.30 -27.27
C ILE A 49 2.66 -0.75 -28.37
N GLU A 50 3.97 -0.83 -28.15
CA GLU A 50 4.97 -0.38 -29.11
C GLU A 50 6.14 -1.36 -29.04
N PRO A 51 6.33 -2.21 -30.07
CA PRO A 51 7.49 -3.07 -30.14
C PRO A 51 8.73 -2.21 -30.21
N GLY A 52 9.68 -2.47 -29.33
CA GLY A 52 10.88 -1.67 -29.22
C GLY A 52 11.85 -1.92 -30.38
N ASN A 53 12.94 -1.21 -30.31
CA ASN A 53 14.05 -1.24 -31.27
C ASN A 53 15.06 -2.38 -31.01
N GLY A 54 14.63 -3.44 -30.33
CA GLY A 54 15.50 -4.54 -29.87
C GLY A 54 16.16 -4.30 -28.51
N ILE A 55 15.99 -3.10 -27.90
CA ILE A 55 16.57 -2.73 -26.62
C ILE A 55 15.51 -2.74 -25.52
N PHE A 56 14.31 -2.24 -25.80
CA PHE A 56 13.18 -2.22 -24.87
C PHE A 56 11.84 -2.36 -25.61
N ASN A 57 10.84 -2.82 -24.88
CA ASN A 57 9.44 -2.79 -25.27
C ASN A 57 8.67 -1.82 -24.37
N ARG A 58 7.67 -1.16 -24.94
CA ARG A 58 6.77 -0.31 -24.16
C ARG A 58 5.48 -1.06 -23.86
N TYR A 59 5.13 -1.12 -22.61
CA TYR A 59 3.93 -1.79 -22.13
C TYR A 59 2.82 -0.78 -21.83
N LYS A 60 1.58 -1.25 -21.90
CA LYS A 60 0.38 -0.44 -21.79
C LYS A 60 0.15 0.08 -20.37
N TYR A 61 0.45 -0.73 -19.38
CA TYR A 61 0.16 -0.41 -17.99
C TYR A 61 1.45 -0.30 -17.16
N PRO A 62 1.50 0.64 -16.20
CA PRO A 62 2.57 0.61 -15.21
C PRO A 62 2.46 -0.66 -14.36
N VAL A 63 3.60 -1.25 -14.01
CA VAL A 63 3.67 -2.50 -13.24
C VAL A 63 3.16 -2.33 -11.81
N LEU A 64 3.35 -1.16 -11.20
CA LEU A 64 2.91 -0.80 -9.87
C LEU A 64 2.29 0.60 -9.85
N THR A 65 1.25 0.75 -9.07
CA THR A 65 0.61 2.04 -8.75
C THR A 65 0.18 2.04 -7.30
N ALA A 66 -0.29 3.17 -6.76
CA ALA A 66 -0.85 3.26 -5.42
C ALA A 66 -1.96 2.21 -5.16
N LYS A 67 -2.75 1.87 -6.19
CA LYS A 67 -3.83 0.88 -6.08
C LYS A 67 -3.34 -0.57 -5.96
N HIS A 68 -2.06 -0.86 -6.25
CA HIS A 68 -1.48 -2.19 -6.07
C HIS A 68 -1.04 -2.46 -4.63
N THR A 69 -1.02 -1.44 -3.77
CA THR A 69 -0.68 -1.64 -2.36
C THR A 69 -1.73 -2.50 -1.66
N PRO A 70 -1.34 -3.35 -0.70
CA PRO A 70 -2.27 -4.20 0.02
C PRO A 70 -3.43 -3.42 0.63
N LEU A 71 -4.65 -3.93 0.52
CA LEU A 71 -5.84 -3.24 1.01
C LEU A 71 -5.77 -2.93 2.51
N PHE A 72 -5.17 -3.83 3.30
CA PHE A 72 -5.03 -3.66 4.75
C PHE A 72 -4.01 -2.59 5.16
N TRP A 73 -3.19 -2.08 4.22
CA TRP A 73 -2.38 -0.89 4.49
C TRP A 73 -3.26 0.37 4.52
N GLN A 74 -4.27 0.41 3.68
CA GLN A 74 -5.13 1.58 3.49
C GLN A 74 -6.38 1.54 4.35
N TYR A 75 -6.91 0.34 4.64
CA TYR A 75 -8.18 0.14 5.32
C TYR A 75 -8.00 -0.75 6.54
N ASP A 76 -8.64 -0.39 7.63
CA ASP A 76 -8.96 -1.35 8.67
C ASP A 76 -10.12 -2.21 8.18
N LEU A 77 -9.84 -3.49 7.95
CA LEU A 77 -10.78 -4.45 7.37
C LEU A 77 -11.70 -5.10 8.43
N ASN A 78 -11.69 -4.59 9.66
CA ASN A 78 -12.54 -5.08 10.74
C ASN A 78 -13.82 -4.25 10.83
N PRO A 79 -15.02 -4.85 10.61
CA PRO A 79 -16.29 -4.12 10.68
C PRO A 79 -16.61 -3.55 12.07
N ALA A 80 -16.03 -4.12 13.14
CA ALA A 80 -16.25 -3.61 14.49
C ALA A 80 -15.54 -2.26 14.75
N THR A 81 -14.40 -2.02 14.10
CA THR A 81 -13.59 -0.80 14.27
C THR A 81 -13.72 0.16 13.09
N ASN A 82 -14.18 -0.33 11.94
CA ASN A 82 -14.37 0.47 10.72
C ASN A 82 -15.67 0.08 9.98
N PRO A 83 -16.86 0.27 10.59
CA PRO A 83 -18.12 -0.26 10.07
C PRO A 83 -18.52 0.30 8.70
N TYR A 84 -17.98 1.43 8.31
CA TYR A 84 -18.22 2.07 7.01
C TYR A 84 -17.12 1.81 5.99
N LEU A 85 -16.10 0.98 6.34
CA LEU A 85 -14.93 0.69 5.52
C LEU A 85 -14.29 1.98 4.98
N MET A 86 -14.06 2.94 5.87
CA MET A 86 -13.39 4.19 5.53
C MET A 86 -11.90 3.95 5.34
N GLN A 87 -11.32 4.58 4.32
CA GLN A 87 -9.87 4.58 4.15
C GLN A 87 -9.21 5.33 5.32
N ARG A 88 -8.22 4.72 5.96
CA ARG A 88 -7.51 5.29 7.10
C ARG A 88 -6.14 5.84 6.74
N PHE A 89 -5.48 5.21 5.77
CA PHE A 89 -4.20 5.64 5.27
C PHE A 89 -4.26 5.76 3.74
N GLY A 90 -4.14 6.97 3.22
CA GLY A 90 -4.13 7.20 1.78
C GLY A 90 -2.73 7.01 1.22
N ILE A 91 -2.61 6.22 0.16
CA ILE A 91 -1.39 6.14 -0.65
C ILE A 91 -1.53 7.09 -1.83
N ASN A 92 -0.65 8.09 -1.87
CA ASN A 92 -0.60 9.08 -2.93
C ASN A 92 0.04 8.55 -4.21
N ALA A 93 1.22 7.92 -4.06
CA ALA A 93 2.00 7.47 -5.21
C ALA A 93 2.87 6.25 -4.88
N VAL A 94 3.22 5.50 -5.95
CA VAL A 94 4.25 4.47 -5.97
C VAL A 94 5.16 4.75 -7.15
N PHE A 95 6.44 5.00 -6.93
CA PHE A 95 7.36 5.48 -7.97
C PHE A 95 8.84 5.31 -7.57
N ASN A 96 9.76 5.73 -8.44
CA ASN A 96 11.22 5.79 -8.21
C ASN A 96 11.80 4.50 -7.60
N ALA A 97 11.54 3.38 -8.28
CA ALA A 97 11.90 2.07 -7.80
C ALA A 97 13.31 1.63 -8.23
N GLY A 98 13.96 0.86 -7.37
CA GLY A 98 15.06 -0.03 -7.74
C GLY A 98 14.51 -1.41 -8.11
N ALA A 99 15.07 -2.03 -9.16
CA ALA A 99 14.65 -3.36 -9.58
C ALA A 99 15.86 -4.28 -9.78
N ILE A 100 15.66 -5.57 -9.50
CA ILE A 100 16.69 -6.59 -9.69
C ILE A 100 16.05 -7.96 -9.94
N LYS A 101 16.71 -8.82 -10.72
CA LYS A 101 16.34 -10.23 -10.80
C LYS A 101 17.07 -11.02 -9.73
N PHE A 102 16.33 -11.72 -8.88
CA PHE A 102 16.87 -12.51 -7.78
C PHE A 102 16.03 -13.76 -7.54
N ASN A 103 16.68 -14.93 -7.46
CA ASN A 103 16.05 -16.24 -7.25
C ASN A 103 14.87 -16.49 -8.22
N ASP A 104 15.12 -16.29 -9.53
CA ASP A 104 14.16 -16.42 -10.62
C ASP A 104 12.92 -15.51 -10.56
N LYS A 105 12.90 -14.57 -9.62
CA LYS A 105 11.88 -13.53 -9.52
C LYS A 105 12.44 -12.16 -9.88
N TYR A 106 11.56 -11.30 -10.33
CA TYR A 106 11.83 -9.88 -10.50
C TYR A 106 11.37 -9.13 -9.25
N ILE A 107 12.32 -8.58 -8.55
CA ILE A 107 12.08 -7.83 -7.30
C ILE A 107 12.14 -6.35 -7.60
N VAL A 108 11.16 -5.62 -7.11
CA VAL A 108 11.10 -4.16 -7.18
C VAL A 108 10.97 -3.62 -5.76
N ILE A 109 11.89 -2.73 -5.37
CA ILE A 109 11.74 -1.95 -4.15
C ILE A 109 11.29 -0.55 -4.57
N ALA A 110 10.03 -0.25 -4.29
CA ALA A 110 9.41 1.00 -4.68
C ALA A 110 9.34 1.98 -3.52
N ARG A 111 9.47 3.27 -3.82
CA ARG A 111 9.05 4.34 -2.93
C ARG A 111 7.53 4.38 -2.91
N VAL A 112 6.95 4.26 -1.73
CA VAL A 112 5.53 4.44 -1.48
C VAL A 112 5.35 5.72 -0.68
N GLU A 113 4.57 6.64 -1.20
CA GLU A 113 4.29 7.93 -0.57
C GLU A 113 2.84 7.98 -0.07
N GLY A 114 2.66 8.32 1.20
CA GLY A 114 1.36 8.58 1.79
C GLY A 114 0.82 9.97 1.42
N ASN A 115 -0.46 10.22 1.73
CA ASN A 115 -1.08 11.54 1.54
C ASN A 115 -0.46 12.64 2.42
N ASP A 116 0.26 12.24 3.46
CA ASP A 116 1.06 13.11 4.33
C ASP A 116 2.42 13.50 3.74
N ARG A 117 2.71 13.06 2.50
CA ARG A 117 3.99 13.26 1.81
C ARG A 117 5.18 12.55 2.45
N LYS A 118 4.94 11.66 3.39
CA LYS A 118 5.96 10.77 3.96
C LYS A 118 6.12 9.54 3.08
N SER A 119 7.37 9.09 2.94
CA SER A 119 7.69 7.93 2.10
C SER A 119 8.35 6.81 2.90
N PHE A 120 8.09 5.61 2.45
CA PHE A 120 8.75 4.39 2.91
C PHE A 120 9.04 3.49 1.71
N PHE A 121 9.91 2.50 1.89
CA PHE A 121 10.15 1.50 0.87
C PHE A 121 9.26 0.29 1.06
N ALA A 122 8.82 -0.29 -0.06
CA ALA A 122 8.06 -1.51 -0.09
C ALA A 122 8.55 -2.42 -1.22
N VAL A 123 8.61 -3.71 -0.92
CA VAL A 123 9.05 -4.75 -1.86
C VAL A 123 7.84 -5.29 -2.61
N ALA A 124 7.97 -5.41 -3.92
CA ALA A 124 7.04 -6.16 -4.75
C ALA A 124 7.80 -7.15 -5.62
N GLU A 125 7.17 -8.26 -5.97
CA GLU A 125 7.76 -9.30 -6.81
C GLU A 125 6.83 -9.75 -7.93
N SER A 126 7.44 -10.25 -9.02
CA SER A 126 6.77 -10.87 -10.16
C SER A 126 7.64 -11.98 -10.73
N ASP A 127 7.01 -13.01 -11.29
CA ASP A 127 7.72 -14.12 -11.91
C ASP A 127 8.26 -13.77 -13.31
N ASN A 128 7.63 -12.82 -14.02
CA ASN A 128 7.99 -12.46 -15.39
C ASN A 128 8.56 -11.02 -15.55
N GLY A 129 8.43 -10.16 -14.54
CA GLY A 129 8.88 -8.77 -14.58
C GLY A 129 8.05 -7.84 -15.46
N ILE A 130 6.92 -8.30 -15.98
CA ILE A 130 6.06 -7.58 -16.93
C ILE A 130 4.72 -7.23 -16.29
N ASP A 131 4.15 -8.17 -15.56
CA ASP A 131 2.88 -8.05 -14.88
C ASP A 131 2.83 -8.90 -13.62
N ASN A 132 1.64 -9.03 -13.03
CA ASN A 132 1.41 -9.86 -11.84
C ASN A 132 2.30 -9.50 -10.64
N PHE A 133 2.73 -8.26 -10.55
CA PHE A 133 3.48 -7.79 -9.37
C PHE A 133 2.60 -7.81 -8.12
N ARG A 134 3.18 -8.27 -7.00
CA ARG A 134 2.57 -8.30 -5.68
C ARG A 134 3.49 -7.66 -4.67
N PHE A 135 2.97 -6.68 -3.95
CA PHE A 135 3.67 -6.19 -2.77
C PHE A 135 3.71 -7.26 -1.69
N TRP A 136 4.82 -7.33 -0.99
CA TRP A 136 4.91 -8.06 0.26
C TRP A 136 3.99 -7.42 1.32
N ASP A 137 3.62 -8.20 2.33
CA ASP A 137 2.67 -7.73 3.34
C ASP A 137 3.22 -6.58 4.18
N ASN A 138 4.53 -6.57 4.44
CA ASN A 138 5.18 -5.58 5.29
C ASN A 138 6.08 -4.65 4.47
N PRO A 139 6.06 -3.34 4.74
CA PRO A 139 7.07 -2.41 4.25
C PRO A 139 8.48 -2.78 4.73
N VAL A 140 9.49 -2.23 4.08
CA VAL A 140 10.88 -2.35 4.53
C VAL A 140 11.03 -1.60 5.85
N THR A 141 11.43 -2.31 6.89
CA THR A 141 11.74 -1.70 8.19
C THR A 141 13.15 -1.12 8.14
N MET A 142 13.23 0.20 8.26
CA MET A 142 14.52 0.88 8.38
C MET A 142 15.03 0.80 9.82
N PRO A 143 16.35 0.65 10.03
CA PRO A 143 16.93 0.71 11.38
C PRO A 143 16.62 2.05 12.05
N GLU A 144 16.29 2.01 13.33
CA GLU A 144 16.15 3.23 14.12
C GLU A 144 17.51 3.91 14.27
N THR A 145 17.54 5.20 14.05
CA THR A 145 18.71 6.07 14.24
C THR A 145 18.37 7.17 15.23
N GLY A 146 19.39 7.79 15.85
CA GLY A 146 19.20 8.91 16.76
C GLY A 146 18.52 10.14 16.10
N ASN A 147 18.61 10.24 14.77
CA ASN A 147 17.90 11.21 13.95
C ASN A 147 17.03 10.43 12.95
N PRO A 148 15.74 10.24 13.22
CA PRO A 148 14.86 9.50 12.33
C PRO A 148 14.73 10.19 10.97
N ASP A 149 14.76 9.37 9.91
CA ASP A 149 14.55 9.87 8.57
C ASP A 149 13.12 10.43 8.42
N THR A 150 13.00 11.58 7.78
CA THR A 150 11.70 12.16 7.44
C THR A 150 11.14 11.60 6.15
N ASN A 151 12.03 11.27 5.20
CA ASN A 151 11.71 10.63 3.92
C ASN A 151 12.87 9.73 3.47
N VAL A 152 12.53 8.68 2.71
CA VAL A 152 13.48 7.84 1.99
C VAL A 152 13.02 7.70 0.55
N TYR A 153 13.95 7.78 -0.43
CA TYR A 153 13.60 7.74 -1.85
C TYR A 153 14.77 7.34 -2.75
N ASP A 154 14.45 7.07 -4.02
CA ASP A 154 15.38 6.87 -5.12
C ASP A 154 16.34 5.69 -4.93
N ILE A 155 15.85 4.57 -4.37
CA ILE A 155 16.67 3.39 -4.17
C ILE A 155 17.12 2.79 -5.51
N ARG A 156 18.39 2.36 -5.55
CA ARG A 156 18.99 1.54 -6.62
C ARG A 156 19.56 0.27 -6.02
N LEU A 157 19.39 -0.85 -6.71
CA LEU A 157 19.79 -2.17 -6.24
C LEU A 157 20.95 -2.71 -7.08
N THR A 158 21.92 -3.31 -6.41
CA THR A 158 23.06 -3.99 -7.05
C THR A 158 23.33 -5.29 -6.32
N LYS A 159 23.42 -6.40 -7.06
CA LYS A 159 23.93 -7.67 -6.52
C LYS A 159 25.45 -7.63 -6.55
N HIS A 160 26.06 -7.88 -5.40
CA HIS A 160 27.52 -7.94 -5.24
C HIS A 160 28.03 -9.39 -5.25
N GLU A 161 29.33 -9.56 -5.48
CA GLU A 161 30.01 -10.86 -5.56
C GLU A 161 29.99 -11.64 -4.24
N ASP A 162 29.82 -10.96 -3.10
CA ASP A 162 29.66 -11.56 -1.77
C ASP A 162 28.28 -12.21 -1.57
N GLY A 163 27.40 -12.13 -2.57
CA GLY A 163 26.05 -12.70 -2.54
C GLY A 163 24.98 -11.78 -1.97
N TRP A 164 25.35 -10.59 -1.44
CA TRP A 164 24.40 -9.61 -0.94
C TRP A 164 23.82 -8.72 -2.05
N ILE A 165 22.63 -8.19 -1.78
CA ILE A 165 22.01 -7.14 -2.56
C ILE A 165 22.17 -5.83 -1.78
N TYR A 166 22.85 -4.88 -2.37
CA TYR A 166 23.05 -3.56 -1.81
C TYR A 166 22.02 -2.59 -2.38
N GLY A 167 21.41 -1.80 -1.51
CA GLY A 167 20.51 -0.72 -1.87
C GLY A 167 21.13 0.63 -1.53
N VAL A 168 21.31 1.50 -2.52
CA VAL A 168 21.72 2.90 -2.31
C VAL A 168 20.50 3.78 -2.51
N PHE A 169 20.24 4.69 -1.60
CA PHE A 169 19.05 5.54 -1.62
C PHE A 169 19.34 6.91 -0.98
N CYS A 170 18.48 7.87 -1.26
CA CYS A 170 18.43 9.15 -0.57
C CYS A 170 17.62 9.07 0.72
N SER A 171 18.13 9.75 1.76
CA SER A 171 17.41 9.96 3.02
C SER A 171 17.34 11.45 3.34
N GLU A 172 16.18 11.92 3.73
CA GLU A 172 15.98 13.27 4.25
C GLU A 172 15.85 13.22 5.77
N ARG A 173 16.56 14.11 6.44
CA ARG A 173 16.48 14.28 7.89
C ARG A 173 16.21 15.72 8.25
N LYS A 174 15.46 15.92 9.31
CA LYS A 174 15.24 17.25 9.86
C LYS A 174 16.49 17.70 10.62
N ASP A 175 17.00 18.88 10.30
CA ASP A 175 18.06 19.50 11.11
C ASP A 175 17.43 20.07 12.41
N LEU A 176 17.60 19.32 13.50
CA LEU A 176 17.06 19.69 14.80
C LEU A 176 17.73 20.93 15.42
N SER A 177 18.88 21.35 14.88
CA SER A 177 19.56 22.58 15.32
C SER A 177 18.95 23.86 14.73
N LYS A 178 18.10 23.71 13.70
CA LYS A 178 17.44 24.79 12.98
C LYS A 178 15.93 24.58 13.02
N PRO A 179 15.22 25.15 13.98
CA PRO A 179 13.76 24.92 14.17
C PRO A 179 12.92 25.19 12.92
N ASP A 180 13.36 26.12 12.07
CA ASP A 180 12.66 26.54 10.85
C ASP A 180 13.14 25.83 9.58
N ASP A 181 14.15 24.98 9.68
CA ASP A 181 14.64 24.20 8.54
C ASP A 181 13.81 22.93 8.37
N THR A 182 13.23 22.77 7.19
CA THR A 182 12.27 21.71 6.97
C THR A 182 12.93 20.37 6.67
N THR A 183 14.13 20.35 6.06
CA THR A 183 14.85 19.12 5.71
C THR A 183 16.31 19.38 5.36
N ALA A 184 17.21 18.54 5.84
CA ALA A 184 18.52 18.35 5.25
C ALA A 184 18.51 17.04 4.45
N ALA A 185 18.86 17.09 3.17
CA ALA A 185 19.16 15.91 2.37
C ALA A 185 20.57 15.42 2.72
N ILE A 186 20.74 14.12 2.92
CA ILE A 186 22.03 13.46 3.15
C ILE A 186 22.28 12.46 2.03
#